data_b103f34b4e62fc9500c8b6f889063c45
#
_entry.id   b103f34b4e62fc9500c8b6f889063c45
#
_cell.length_a   1.000
_cell.length_b   1.000
_cell.length_c   1.000
_cell.angle_alpha   90.00
_cell.angle_beta   90.00
_cell.angle_gamma   90.00
#
_symmetry.space_group_name_H-M   'P 1'
#
loop_
_entity.id
_entity.type
_entity.pdbx_description
1 polymer ?
#
loop_
_entity_poly.entity_id
_entity_poly.type
_entity_poly.pdbx_seq_one_letter_code
_entity_poly.pdbx_strand_id
1 'polypeptide(L)'
;MAPNLNEEEIDDLIYLARAGEKDELVETLASLSTRENVSTAEILTAAKDEGKSTCLHMAAGNGHLDIVKLLVEQFDSRPKEEKQAYLDAANEYGNTGLHWAALGGHLDMVKLLMENGASPVLANDKEYVPLDLAAQNGKFDVVNYFFEQSPKQEDENGEGLAESAAGVSIEEGDAAEEGEEAREESKDA
;
A
#
# COMPACT_ATOMS: atom_id res chain seq x y z
N MET A 1 1.89 30.24 -2.31
CA MET A 1 3.14 30.30 -3.11
C MET A 1 3.78 28.94 -2.93
N ALA A 2 4.23 28.26 -3.98
CA ALA A 2 4.83 26.92 -3.81
C ALA A 2 6.10 27.04 -2.93
N PRO A 3 6.32 26.13 -1.96
CA PRO A 3 7.53 26.12 -1.15
C PRO A 3 8.78 25.86 -2.03
N ASN A 4 9.90 26.45 -1.66
CA ASN A 4 11.17 26.27 -2.34
C ASN A 4 12.03 25.27 -1.56
N LEU A 5 11.78 23.99 -1.77
CA LEU A 5 12.54 22.90 -1.15
C LEU A 5 13.73 22.53 -2.05
N ASN A 6 14.89 22.34 -1.47
CA ASN A 6 16.03 21.77 -2.18
C ASN A 6 15.97 20.24 -2.17
N GLU A 7 16.79 19.58 -2.98
CA GLU A 7 16.83 18.13 -3.14
C GLU A 7 17.14 17.41 -1.82
N GLU A 8 18.11 17.91 -1.04
CA GLU A 8 18.52 17.32 0.24
C GLU A 8 17.35 17.36 1.26
N GLU A 9 16.58 18.43 1.32
CA GLU A 9 15.40 18.54 2.19
C GLU A 9 14.26 17.60 1.78
N ILE A 10 14.08 17.39 0.48
CA ILE A 10 13.10 16.43 -0.04
C ILE A 10 13.54 15.01 0.33
N ASP A 11 14.81 14.68 0.11
CA ASP A 11 15.37 13.37 0.41
C ASP A 11 15.30 13.06 1.91
N ASP A 12 15.59 14.04 2.77
CA ASP A 12 15.46 13.89 4.21
C ASP A 12 14.02 13.58 4.63
N LEU A 13 13.02 14.31 4.12
CA LEU A 13 11.60 14.05 4.40
C LEU A 13 11.18 12.64 3.95
N ILE A 14 11.58 12.25 2.75
CA ILE A 14 11.30 10.95 2.16
C ILE A 14 11.97 9.83 2.98
N TYR A 15 13.23 10.04 3.38
CA TYR A 15 13.99 9.11 4.21
C TYR A 15 13.34 8.91 5.58
N LEU A 16 12.99 10.00 6.29
CA LEU A 16 12.35 9.95 7.61
C LEU A 16 11.01 9.20 7.55
N ALA A 17 10.21 9.45 6.50
CA ALA A 17 8.97 8.74 6.27
C ALA A 17 9.18 7.23 5.99
N ARG A 18 10.26 6.87 5.28
CA ARG A 18 10.65 5.48 5.00
C ARG A 18 11.17 4.76 6.24
N ALA A 19 11.97 5.46 7.05
CA ALA A 19 12.62 4.90 8.24
C ALA A 19 11.67 4.75 9.42
N GLY A 20 10.54 5.46 9.41
CA GLY A 20 9.60 5.45 10.53
C GLY A 20 9.94 6.46 11.63
N GLU A 21 10.81 7.45 11.33
CA GLU A 21 11.32 8.45 12.28
C GLU A 21 10.30 9.60 12.43
N LYS A 22 9.22 9.32 13.17
CA LYS A 22 8.07 10.21 13.28
C LYS A 22 8.41 11.56 13.90
N ASP A 23 9.16 11.55 15.01
CA ASP A 23 9.44 12.79 15.76
C ASP A 23 10.33 13.73 14.94
N GLU A 24 11.36 13.20 14.29
CA GLU A 24 12.22 13.96 13.40
C GLU A 24 11.48 14.48 12.17
N LEU A 25 10.57 13.67 11.62
CA LEU A 25 9.71 14.10 10.51
C LEU A 25 8.83 15.29 10.90
N VAL A 26 8.23 15.28 12.09
CA VAL A 26 7.41 16.38 12.61
C VAL A 26 8.26 17.65 12.78
N GLU A 27 9.44 17.54 13.37
CA GLU A 27 10.34 18.68 13.57
C GLU A 27 10.79 19.29 12.25
N THR A 28 11.18 18.45 11.28
CA THR A 28 11.61 18.88 9.95
C THR A 28 10.46 19.59 9.20
N LEU A 29 9.26 18.98 9.19
CA LEU A 29 8.08 19.59 8.57
C LEU A 29 7.72 20.95 9.20
N ALA A 30 7.77 21.08 10.52
CA ALA A 30 7.48 22.33 11.22
C ALA A 30 8.52 23.41 10.90
N SER A 31 9.80 23.05 10.83
CA SER A 31 10.90 23.96 10.47
C SER A 31 10.72 24.48 9.03
N LEU A 32 10.49 23.58 8.07
CA LEU A 32 10.29 23.95 6.67
C LEU A 32 9.02 24.80 6.46
N SER A 33 7.92 24.43 7.11
CA SER A 33 6.67 25.20 7.09
C SER A 33 6.86 26.62 7.59
N THR A 34 7.62 26.81 8.67
CA THR A 34 7.94 28.11 9.25
C THR A 34 8.84 28.93 8.31
N ARG A 35 9.89 28.33 7.76
CA ARG A 35 10.84 28.98 6.87
C ARG A 35 10.16 29.45 5.57
N GLU A 36 9.38 28.59 4.97
CA GLU A 36 8.70 28.88 3.69
C GLU A 36 7.41 29.71 3.88
N ASN A 37 6.95 29.87 5.12
CA ASN A 37 5.68 30.53 5.46
C ASN A 37 4.48 29.92 4.71
N VAL A 38 4.42 28.59 4.68
CA VAL A 38 3.35 27.78 4.09
C VAL A 38 2.88 26.71 5.09
N SER A 39 1.77 26.05 4.82
CA SER A 39 1.30 24.94 5.66
C SER A 39 2.14 23.66 5.45
N THR A 40 2.12 22.79 6.45
CA THR A 40 2.75 21.46 6.36
C THR A 40 2.19 20.63 5.18
N ALA A 41 0.88 20.76 4.90
CA ALA A 41 0.26 20.11 3.75
C ALA A 41 0.86 20.56 2.41
N GLU A 42 1.22 21.86 2.29
CA GLU A 42 1.87 22.38 1.08
C GLU A 42 3.31 21.87 0.96
N ILE A 43 4.05 21.74 2.06
CA ILE A 43 5.37 21.09 2.09
C ILE A 43 5.24 19.63 1.61
N LEU A 44 4.32 18.86 2.19
CA LEU A 44 4.10 17.44 1.84
C LEU A 44 3.70 17.24 0.38
N THR A 45 2.91 18.17 -0.18
CA THR A 45 2.50 18.10 -1.58
C THR A 45 3.65 18.40 -2.54
N ALA A 46 4.57 19.29 -2.13
CA ALA A 46 5.72 19.68 -2.93
C ALA A 46 6.89 18.67 -2.82
N ALA A 47 7.03 17.99 -1.67
CA ALA A 47 8.12 17.05 -1.41
C ALA A 47 7.92 15.75 -2.23
N LYS A 48 8.57 15.69 -3.39
CA LYS A 48 8.60 14.55 -4.30
C LYS A 48 10.04 14.28 -4.70
N ASP A 49 10.48 13.03 -4.56
CA ASP A 49 11.79 12.60 -5.04
C ASP A 49 11.88 12.60 -6.59
N GLU A 50 13.03 12.23 -7.13
CA GLU A 50 13.23 12.11 -8.59
C GLU A 50 12.20 11.18 -9.25
N GLY A 51 11.79 10.09 -8.57
CA GLY A 51 10.75 9.16 -9.00
C GLY A 51 9.33 9.64 -8.72
N LYS A 52 9.15 10.91 -8.32
CA LYS A 52 7.86 11.51 -7.90
C LYS A 52 7.20 10.82 -6.71
N SER A 53 7.94 10.00 -5.96
CA SER A 53 7.40 9.41 -4.73
C SER A 53 7.35 10.46 -3.62
N THR A 54 6.32 10.39 -2.79
CA THR A 54 6.10 11.28 -1.63
C THR A 54 6.36 10.53 -0.33
N CYS A 55 6.38 11.27 0.79
CA CYS A 55 6.41 10.67 2.13
C CYS A 55 5.32 9.60 2.32
N LEU A 56 4.13 9.80 1.71
CA LEU A 56 3.03 8.84 1.78
C LEU A 56 3.38 7.50 1.14
N HIS A 57 4.03 7.50 -0.03
CA HIS A 57 4.46 6.27 -0.71
C HIS A 57 5.42 5.47 0.17
N MET A 58 6.41 6.14 0.76
CA MET A 58 7.43 5.50 1.57
C MET A 58 6.87 4.96 2.88
N ALA A 59 6.09 5.76 3.59
CA ALA A 59 5.47 5.33 4.85
C ALA A 59 4.45 4.20 4.62
N ALA A 60 3.64 4.29 3.56
CA ALA A 60 2.64 3.27 3.24
C ALA A 60 3.25 1.93 2.83
N GLY A 61 4.30 1.95 2.02
CA GLY A 61 5.00 0.74 1.57
C GLY A 61 5.76 0.02 2.69
N ASN A 62 6.23 0.75 3.69
CA ASN A 62 6.98 0.21 4.84
C ASN A 62 6.09 -0.07 6.06
N GLY A 63 4.78 0.22 6.00
CA GLY A 63 3.83 -0.09 7.05
C GLY A 63 3.84 0.85 8.26
N HIS A 64 4.40 2.08 8.13
CA HIS A 64 4.45 3.08 9.20
C HIS A 64 3.11 3.78 9.36
N LEU A 65 2.16 3.09 9.98
CA LEU A 65 0.76 3.52 10.13
C LEU A 65 0.63 4.86 10.89
N ASP A 66 1.43 5.07 11.91
CA ASP A 66 1.45 6.28 12.73
C ASP A 66 1.95 7.52 11.95
N ILE A 67 2.90 7.32 11.03
CA ILE A 67 3.33 8.36 10.10
C ILE A 67 2.23 8.67 9.11
N VAL A 68 1.61 7.66 8.48
CA VAL A 68 0.52 7.93 7.53
C VAL A 68 -0.65 8.64 8.18
N LYS A 69 -1.02 8.29 9.43
CA LYS A 69 -2.01 9.06 10.19
C LYS A 69 -1.62 10.52 10.32
N LEU A 70 -0.37 10.78 10.75
CA LEU A 70 0.18 12.13 10.87
C LEU A 70 0.07 12.90 9.54
N LEU A 71 0.50 12.28 8.42
CA LEU A 71 0.48 12.92 7.10
C LEU A 71 -0.94 13.28 6.66
N VAL A 72 -1.89 12.37 6.84
CA VAL A 72 -3.29 12.55 6.45
C VAL A 72 -3.97 13.63 7.28
N GLU A 73 -3.69 13.70 8.59
CA GLU A 73 -4.21 14.72 9.52
C GLU A 73 -3.82 16.15 9.10
N GLN A 74 -2.69 16.34 8.40
CA GLN A 74 -2.29 17.67 7.91
C GLN A 74 -3.28 18.25 6.89
N PHE A 75 -4.11 17.41 6.30
CA PHE A 75 -5.11 17.81 5.30
C PHE A 75 -6.54 17.95 5.87
N ASP A 76 -6.78 17.70 7.16
CA ASP A 76 -8.14 17.71 7.74
C ASP A 76 -8.81 19.09 7.71
N SER A 77 -8.02 20.16 7.76
CA SER A 77 -8.49 21.54 7.63
C SER A 77 -8.48 22.07 6.18
N ARG A 78 -8.07 21.24 5.23
CA ARG A 78 -7.94 21.62 3.81
C ARG A 78 -9.17 21.15 3.01
N PRO A 79 -9.40 21.72 1.82
CA PRO A 79 -10.42 21.22 0.90
C PRO A 79 -10.26 19.71 0.62
N LYS A 80 -11.37 19.00 0.50
CA LYS A 80 -11.36 17.54 0.24
C LYS A 80 -10.59 17.18 -1.02
N GLU A 81 -10.64 18.05 -2.01
CA GLU A 81 -9.95 17.90 -3.29
C GLU A 81 -8.43 17.89 -3.13
N GLU A 82 -7.90 18.69 -2.20
CA GLU A 82 -6.46 18.71 -1.90
C GLU A 82 -6.03 17.43 -1.18
N LYS A 83 -6.82 16.99 -0.19
CA LYS A 83 -6.59 15.72 0.50
C LYS A 83 -6.63 14.55 -0.48
N GLN A 84 -7.64 14.51 -1.35
CA GLN A 84 -7.78 13.50 -2.40
C GLN A 84 -6.58 13.51 -3.34
N ALA A 85 -6.17 14.68 -3.83
CA ALA A 85 -5.03 14.81 -4.72
C ALA A 85 -3.71 14.34 -4.10
N TYR A 86 -3.54 14.50 -2.78
CA TYR A 86 -2.38 13.99 -2.05
C TYR A 86 -2.41 12.46 -1.89
N LEU A 87 -3.57 11.91 -1.51
CA LEU A 87 -3.75 10.46 -1.34
C LEU A 87 -3.61 9.69 -2.65
N ASP A 88 -4.08 10.28 -3.75
CA ASP A 88 -4.05 9.70 -5.08
C ASP A 88 -2.83 10.14 -5.91
N ALA A 89 -1.88 10.85 -5.29
CA ALA A 89 -0.64 11.22 -5.96
C ALA A 89 0.07 9.95 -6.46
N ALA A 90 0.40 9.95 -7.75
CA ALA A 90 1.10 8.84 -8.39
C ALA A 90 2.60 9.15 -8.52
N ASN A 91 3.44 8.14 -8.31
CA ASN A 91 4.86 8.22 -8.62
C ASN A 91 5.11 8.06 -10.14
N GLU A 92 6.37 7.99 -10.57
CA GLU A 92 6.75 7.85 -11.99
C GLU A 92 6.24 6.57 -12.66
N TYR A 93 5.85 5.54 -11.87
CA TYR A 93 5.29 4.27 -12.37
C TYR A 93 3.76 4.22 -12.27
N GLY A 94 3.12 5.32 -11.96
CA GLY A 94 1.67 5.40 -11.73
C GLY A 94 1.20 4.80 -10.40
N ASN A 95 2.10 4.37 -9.52
CA ASN A 95 1.70 3.80 -8.22
C ASN A 95 1.37 4.91 -7.23
N THR A 96 0.26 4.75 -6.51
CA THR A 96 -0.15 5.59 -5.36
C THR A 96 0.30 4.97 -4.03
N GLY A 97 0.14 5.70 -2.93
CA GLY A 97 0.38 5.15 -1.59
C GLY A 97 -0.45 3.89 -1.30
N LEU A 98 -1.69 3.81 -1.85
CA LEU A 98 -2.54 2.63 -1.70
C LEU A 98 -1.99 1.41 -2.45
N HIS A 99 -1.36 1.59 -3.63
CA HIS A 99 -0.66 0.52 -4.34
C HIS A 99 0.48 -0.07 -3.49
N TRP A 100 1.29 0.80 -2.86
CA TRP A 100 2.40 0.37 -2.02
C TRP A 100 1.93 -0.33 -0.74
N ALA A 101 0.87 0.18 -0.09
CA ALA A 101 0.26 -0.47 1.07
C ALA A 101 -0.29 -1.86 0.73
N ALA A 102 -0.96 -1.99 -0.42
CA ALA A 102 -1.52 -3.25 -0.91
C ALA A 102 -0.42 -4.26 -1.28
N LEU A 103 0.63 -3.82 -1.98
CA LEU A 103 1.81 -4.62 -2.31
C LEU A 103 2.49 -5.17 -1.05
N GLY A 104 2.65 -4.32 -0.01
CA GLY A 104 3.22 -4.71 1.29
C GLY A 104 2.34 -5.65 2.10
N GLY A 105 1.02 -5.67 1.83
CA GLY A 105 0.04 -6.43 2.62
C GLY A 105 -0.34 -5.76 3.94
N HIS A 106 -0.18 -4.43 4.02
CA HIS A 106 -0.45 -3.65 5.21
C HIS A 106 -1.95 -3.33 5.34
N LEU A 107 -2.75 -4.30 5.80
CA LEU A 107 -4.22 -4.22 5.83
C LEU A 107 -4.73 -2.97 6.57
N ASP A 108 -4.19 -2.68 7.75
CA ASP A 108 -4.64 -1.50 8.53
C ASP A 108 -4.30 -0.18 7.81
N MET A 109 -3.21 -0.16 7.05
CA MET A 109 -2.85 0.95 6.19
C MET A 109 -3.83 1.13 5.04
N VAL A 110 -4.17 0.02 4.36
CA VAL A 110 -5.17 0.02 3.29
C VAL A 110 -6.51 0.55 3.79
N LYS A 111 -6.97 0.09 4.96
CA LYS A 111 -8.20 0.58 5.61
C LYS A 111 -8.12 2.08 5.87
N LEU A 112 -7.04 2.53 6.51
CA LEU A 112 -6.82 3.94 6.83
C LEU A 112 -6.88 4.82 5.58
N LEU A 113 -6.17 4.44 4.52
CA LEU A 113 -6.12 5.20 3.28
C LEU A 113 -7.50 5.28 2.60
N MET A 114 -8.22 4.16 2.51
CA MET A 114 -9.56 4.12 1.93
C MET A 114 -10.59 4.89 2.74
N GLU A 115 -10.57 4.80 4.07
CA GLU A 115 -11.43 5.59 4.97
C GLU A 115 -11.21 7.10 4.81
N ASN A 116 -10.00 7.50 4.44
CA ASN A 116 -9.65 8.89 4.16
C ASN A 116 -9.88 9.32 2.70
N GLY A 117 -10.36 8.42 1.85
CA GLY A 117 -10.79 8.72 0.50
C GLY A 117 -9.79 8.36 -0.61
N ALA A 118 -8.71 7.62 -0.31
CA ALA A 118 -7.83 7.11 -1.36
C ALA A 118 -8.61 6.22 -2.35
N SER A 119 -8.39 6.41 -3.63
CA SER A 119 -9.11 5.71 -4.69
C SER A 119 -8.54 4.31 -4.93
N PRO A 120 -9.34 3.24 -4.75
CA PRO A 120 -8.88 1.86 -4.99
C PRO A 120 -8.89 1.45 -6.46
N VAL A 121 -9.42 2.31 -7.35
CA VAL A 121 -9.62 1.99 -8.77
C VAL A 121 -8.59 2.64 -9.71
N LEU A 122 -7.65 3.41 -9.16
CA LEU A 122 -6.58 3.97 -9.97
C LEU A 122 -5.65 2.85 -10.43
N ALA A 123 -5.37 2.81 -11.71
CA ALA A 123 -4.42 1.87 -12.29
C ALA A 123 -3.05 2.54 -12.46
N ASN A 124 -1.99 1.78 -12.23
CA ASN A 124 -0.63 2.20 -12.52
C ASN A 124 -0.27 2.05 -14.02
N ASP A 125 0.96 2.38 -14.41
CA ASP A 125 1.42 2.30 -15.81
C ASP A 125 1.40 0.87 -16.41
N LYS A 126 1.26 -0.15 -15.55
CA LYS A 126 1.08 -1.55 -15.97
C LYS A 126 -0.38 -1.99 -15.94
N GLU A 127 -1.31 -1.05 -15.82
CA GLU A 127 -2.75 -1.29 -15.71
C GLU A 127 -3.18 -2.08 -14.47
N TYR A 128 -2.34 -2.16 -13.42
CA TYR A 128 -2.68 -2.80 -12.16
C TYR A 128 -3.28 -1.80 -11.18
N VAL A 129 -4.43 -2.16 -10.60
CA VAL A 129 -4.99 -1.47 -9.43
C VAL A 129 -4.38 -2.03 -8.14
N PRO A 130 -4.53 -1.36 -6.97
CA PRO A 130 -4.00 -1.86 -5.70
C PRO A 130 -4.37 -3.32 -5.37
N LEU A 131 -5.61 -3.72 -5.68
CA LEU A 131 -6.08 -5.10 -5.52
C LEU A 131 -5.22 -6.11 -6.29
N ASP A 132 -4.85 -5.79 -7.54
CA ASP A 132 -4.05 -6.69 -8.37
C ASP A 132 -2.66 -6.92 -7.77
N LEU A 133 -2.05 -5.85 -7.23
CA LEU A 133 -0.76 -5.96 -6.56
C LEU A 133 -0.84 -6.79 -5.28
N ALA A 134 -1.92 -6.66 -4.51
CA ALA A 134 -2.16 -7.51 -3.34
C ALA A 134 -2.30 -8.98 -3.75
N ALA A 135 -3.12 -9.27 -4.78
CA ALA A 135 -3.37 -10.63 -5.27
C ALA A 135 -2.09 -11.30 -5.81
N GLN A 136 -1.32 -10.59 -6.66
CA GLN A 136 -0.06 -11.09 -7.21
C GLN A 136 0.99 -11.40 -6.14
N ASN A 137 0.93 -10.71 -5.00
CA ASN A 137 1.88 -10.88 -3.90
C ASN A 137 1.31 -11.71 -2.73
N GLY A 138 0.18 -12.41 -2.93
CA GLY A 138 -0.40 -13.32 -1.95
C GLY A 138 -0.90 -12.64 -0.66
N LYS A 139 -1.29 -11.37 -0.74
CA LYS A 139 -1.77 -10.58 0.40
C LYS A 139 -3.28 -10.78 0.59
N PHE A 140 -3.70 -12.00 0.91
CA PHE A 140 -5.10 -12.42 0.91
C PHE A 140 -6.00 -11.60 1.84
N ASP A 141 -5.50 -11.15 3.00
CA ASP A 141 -6.29 -10.32 3.91
C ASP A 141 -6.67 -8.97 3.26
N VAL A 142 -5.73 -8.38 2.51
CA VAL A 142 -5.96 -7.15 1.74
C VAL A 142 -6.91 -7.42 0.57
N VAL A 143 -6.74 -8.53 -0.14
CA VAL A 143 -7.62 -8.94 -1.24
C VAL A 143 -9.06 -9.11 -0.74
N ASN A 144 -9.25 -9.83 0.37
CA ASN A 144 -10.57 -10.04 0.96
C ASN A 144 -11.22 -8.71 1.37
N TYR A 145 -10.45 -7.81 1.97
CA TYR A 145 -10.94 -6.49 2.33
C TYR A 145 -11.43 -5.70 1.11
N PHE A 146 -10.68 -5.68 0.01
CA PHE A 146 -11.13 -5.01 -1.21
C PHE A 146 -12.44 -5.60 -1.76
N PHE A 147 -12.59 -6.92 -1.75
CA PHE A 147 -13.85 -7.56 -2.16
C PHE A 147 -15.02 -7.22 -1.24
N GLU A 148 -14.79 -7.12 0.07
CA GLU A 148 -15.83 -6.71 1.03
C GLU A 148 -16.28 -5.27 0.81
N GLN A 149 -15.37 -4.38 0.35
CA GLN A 149 -15.68 -2.98 0.06
C GLN A 149 -16.31 -2.78 -1.33
N SER A 150 -16.20 -3.75 -2.22
CA SER A 150 -16.84 -3.69 -3.53
C SER A 150 -18.36 -3.71 -3.36
N PRO A 151 -19.11 -2.80 -4.04
CA PRO A 151 -20.56 -2.85 -3.98
C PRO A 151 -21.02 -4.23 -4.46
N LYS A 152 -21.75 -4.95 -3.59
CA LYS A 152 -22.40 -6.20 -4.00
C LYS A 152 -23.32 -5.84 -5.15
N GLN A 153 -23.02 -6.36 -6.34
CA GLN A 153 -24.00 -6.35 -7.41
C GLN A 153 -25.15 -7.23 -6.90
N GLU A 154 -26.25 -6.60 -6.56
CA GLU A 154 -27.52 -7.31 -6.41
C GLU A 154 -27.90 -7.76 -7.80
N ASP A 155 -27.56 -9.01 -8.13
CA ASP A 155 -28.06 -9.65 -9.34
C ASP A 155 -29.57 -9.73 -9.20
N GLU A 156 -30.31 -9.06 -10.08
CA GLU A 156 -31.77 -9.11 -10.18
C GLU A 156 -32.30 -10.56 -10.41
N ASN A 157 -31.42 -11.53 -10.48
CA ASN A 157 -31.73 -12.96 -10.64
C ASN A 157 -31.18 -13.80 -9.48
N GLY A 158 -31.52 -13.48 -8.25
CA GLY A 158 -31.57 -14.33 -7.05
C GLY A 158 -30.70 -15.59 -6.87
N GLU A 159 -29.64 -15.79 -7.64
CA GLU A 159 -28.70 -16.90 -7.50
C GLU A 159 -27.28 -16.36 -7.38
N GLY A 160 -26.91 -16.09 -6.13
CA GLY A 160 -25.64 -15.49 -5.77
C GLY A 160 -24.46 -16.40 -6.11
N LEU A 161 -23.41 -15.78 -6.67
CA LEU A 161 -22.06 -16.36 -6.85
C LEU A 161 -21.36 -16.70 -5.52
N ALA A 162 -22.06 -16.69 -4.40
CA ALA A 162 -21.54 -17.09 -3.09
C ALA A 162 -21.29 -18.61 -2.98
N GLU A 163 -21.74 -19.41 -3.94
CA GLU A 163 -21.63 -20.87 -3.88
C GLU A 163 -20.39 -21.42 -4.63
N SER A 164 -19.73 -20.62 -5.46
CA SER A 164 -18.54 -21.08 -6.17
C SER A 164 -17.23 -20.97 -5.40
N ALA A 165 -17.20 -20.25 -4.27
CA ALA A 165 -16.01 -20.19 -3.42
C ALA A 165 -15.99 -21.25 -2.31
N ALA A 166 -17.10 -21.94 -2.05
CA ALA A 166 -17.22 -22.99 -1.02
C ALA A 166 -16.83 -24.38 -1.50
N GLY A 167 -16.46 -24.56 -2.79
CA GLY A 167 -16.22 -25.84 -3.42
C GLY A 167 -14.77 -26.22 -3.69
N VAL A 168 -13.79 -25.44 -3.27
CA VAL A 168 -12.37 -25.81 -3.34
C VAL A 168 -11.91 -26.36 -2.02
N SER A 169 -12.34 -27.58 -1.70
CA SER A 169 -11.66 -28.44 -0.74
C SER A 169 -10.38 -28.92 -1.41
N ILE A 170 -9.25 -28.46 -0.93
CA ILE A 170 -7.96 -29.05 -1.23
C ILE A 170 -7.97 -30.40 -0.54
N GLU A 171 -8.15 -31.48 -1.30
CA GLU A 171 -7.86 -32.82 -0.81
C GLU A 171 -6.35 -32.88 -0.52
N GLU A 172 -6.00 -32.99 0.75
CA GLU A 172 -4.66 -33.39 1.17
C GLU A 172 -4.44 -34.78 0.60
N GLY A 173 -3.63 -34.87 -0.44
CA GLY A 173 -3.14 -36.12 -0.98
C GLY A 173 -2.24 -36.79 0.04
N ASP A 174 -2.79 -37.83 0.64
CA ASP A 174 -2.10 -38.83 1.47
C ASP A 174 -0.92 -39.41 0.67
N ALA A 175 0.29 -39.07 1.02
CA ALA A 175 1.48 -39.73 0.54
C ALA A 175 1.66 -41.02 1.34
N ALA A 176 1.08 -42.10 0.81
CA ALA A 176 1.30 -43.44 1.31
C ALA A 176 2.78 -43.83 1.15
N GLU A 177 3.35 -44.24 2.26
CA GLU A 177 4.53 -45.07 2.37
C GLU A 177 4.31 -46.39 1.62
N GLU A 178 5.22 -46.75 0.73
CA GLU A 178 5.61 -48.11 0.34
C GLU A 178 6.96 -47.98 -0.37
N GLY A 179 8.00 -48.67 -0.06
CA GLY A 179 8.24 -49.90 0.66
C GLY A 179 9.75 -50.13 0.52
N GLU A 180 10.30 -50.47 1.63
CA GLU A 180 11.65 -51.02 1.78
C GLU A 180 11.68 -52.41 1.15
N GLU A 181 12.53 -52.65 0.16
CA GLU A 181 13.06 -54.00 -0.07
C GLU A 181 14.48 -53.95 -0.61
N ALA A 182 15.29 -54.54 0.19
CA ALA A 182 16.69 -54.87 0.06
C ALA A 182 17.01 -55.65 -1.24
N ARG A 183 18.19 -55.44 -1.76
CA ARG A 183 19.04 -56.53 -2.29
C ARG A 183 20.53 -56.19 -2.08
N GLU A 184 21.06 -56.94 -1.15
CA GLU A 184 22.47 -57.30 -1.08
C GLU A 184 22.97 -58.07 -2.27
N GLU A 185 24.30 -58.13 -2.34
CA GLU A 185 25.18 -59.01 -3.13
C GLU A 185 25.53 -58.46 -4.54
N SER A 186 26.77 -58.36 -4.87
CA SER A 186 28.00 -59.19 -4.69
C SER A 186 29.23 -58.35 -4.98
N LYS A 187 30.23 -58.37 -4.18
CA LYS A 187 31.56 -59.01 -4.16
C LYS A 187 32.12 -59.40 -5.50
N ASP A 188 33.42 -59.02 -5.63
CA ASP A 188 34.55 -59.59 -6.35
C ASP A 188 34.79 -59.07 -7.78
N ALA A 189 35.81 -58.29 -7.95
CA ALA A 189 37.13 -58.52 -8.55
C ALA A 189 37.96 -57.23 -8.55
#